data_5b3503b2e03a4dc892a92be2e3d5fb4a
#
_entry.id   5b3503b2e03a4dc892a92be2e3d5fb4a
#
_cell.length_a   1.000
_cell.length_b   1.000
_cell.length_c   1.000
_cell.angle_alpha   90.00
_cell.angle_beta   90.00
_cell.angle_gamma   90.00
#
_symmetry.space_group_name_H-M   'P 1'
#
loop_
_entity.id
_entity.type
_entity.pdbx_description
1 polymer ?
#
loop_
_entity_poly.entity_id
_entity_poly.type
_entity_poly.pdbx_seq_one_letter_code
_entity_poly.pdbx_strand_id
1 'polypeptide(L)'
;DIPVMEKYLKDTYGITVYQEQVMLLSRLLANFTRGESDALRKAMGKKLIDKMNHLKSKFMKGGQDNGYEAKTLEKIWSDWEKFASYAFNKSHATCYSWVAYQTAFLKANYPSEYMAAVLSRSLSNIVDITKFMDECKAMGMQVLGPDVNESILKFSVDKNKNIRFGLGAVKGVGESAVLNIIEERKKNGPYKNIFDFVERVNLTACNKKNIESLALSLIHI
;
A
#
# COMPACT_ATOMS: atom_id res chain seq x y z
N ASP A 1 15.03 -20.55 31.71
CA ASP A 1 14.15 -20.60 30.51
C ASP A 1 12.71 -20.80 30.93
N ILE A 2 11.79 -20.04 30.32
CA ILE A 2 10.35 -20.17 30.55
C ILE A 2 9.72 -20.80 29.30
N PRO A 3 9.29 -22.08 29.33
CA PRO A 3 8.79 -22.81 28.16
C PRO A 3 7.66 -22.12 27.44
N VAL A 4 6.79 -21.43 28.18
CA VAL A 4 5.68 -20.65 27.61
C VAL A 4 6.20 -19.48 26.75
N MET A 5 7.25 -18.79 27.18
CA MET A 5 7.84 -17.71 26.39
C MET A 5 8.51 -18.25 25.14
N GLU A 6 9.26 -19.35 25.25
CA GLU A 6 9.87 -20.00 24.09
C GLU A 6 8.83 -20.36 23.04
N LYS A 7 7.73 -21.00 23.45
CA LYS A 7 6.64 -21.39 22.55
C LYS A 7 6.05 -20.22 21.75
N TYR A 8 5.81 -19.08 22.42
CA TYR A 8 5.09 -17.95 21.80
C TYR A 8 5.99 -16.82 21.28
N LEU A 9 7.28 -16.87 21.57
CA LEU A 9 8.27 -15.93 21.03
C LEU A 9 9.21 -16.58 20.00
N LYS A 10 9.04 -17.86 19.67
CA LYS A 10 9.89 -18.58 18.70
C LYS A 10 9.95 -17.86 17.36
N ASP A 11 8.82 -17.44 16.82
CA ASP A 11 8.72 -16.76 15.52
C ASP A 11 9.37 -15.37 15.53
N THR A 12 9.62 -14.80 16.69
CA THR A 12 10.28 -13.50 16.91
C THR A 12 11.62 -13.64 17.64
N TYR A 13 12.23 -14.82 17.55
CA TYR A 13 13.57 -15.11 18.09
C TYR A 13 13.73 -14.77 19.58
N GLY A 14 12.71 -15.03 20.38
CA GLY A 14 12.71 -14.77 21.82
C GLY A 14 12.42 -13.31 22.21
N ILE A 15 12.17 -12.45 21.25
CA ILE A 15 11.90 -11.02 21.48
C ILE A 15 10.40 -10.73 21.39
N THR A 16 9.88 -9.97 22.31
CA THR A 16 8.51 -9.45 22.25
C THR A 16 8.46 -8.33 21.20
N VAL A 17 7.76 -8.55 20.09
CA VAL A 17 7.62 -7.60 18.98
C VAL A 17 6.19 -7.09 18.85
N TYR A 18 5.22 -7.93 19.15
CA TYR A 18 3.80 -7.62 18.94
C TYR A 18 3.05 -7.37 20.26
N GLN A 19 2.11 -6.43 20.21
CA GLN A 19 1.19 -6.17 21.33
C GLN A 19 0.45 -7.44 21.75
N GLU A 20 0.06 -8.28 20.80
CA GLU A 20 -0.63 -9.54 21.03
C GLU A 20 0.22 -10.55 21.83
N GLN A 21 1.55 -10.51 21.66
CA GLN A 21 2.45 -11.33 22.50
C GLN A 21 2.42 -10.89 23.94
N VAL A 22 2.44 -9.58 24.23
CA VAL A 22 2.32 -9.06 25.58
C VAL A 22 0.98 -9.46 26.20
N MET A 23 -0.11 -9.29 25.45
CA MET A 23 -1.45 -9.68 25.92
C MET A 23 -1.56 -11.16 26.25
N LEU A 24 -0.98 -12.01 25.41
CA LEU A 24 -1.00 -13.46 25.63
C LEU A 24 -0.12 -13.87 26.79
N LEU A 25 1.12 -13.36 26.84
CA LEU A 25 2.08 -13.70 27.89
C LEU A 25 1.65 -13.18 29.25
N SER A 26 1.03 -12.00 29.35
CA SER A 26 0.48 -11.51 30.63
C SER A 26 -0.61 -12.43 31.20
N ARG A 27 -1.39 -13.06 30.32
CA ARG A 27 -2.41 -14.03 30.72
C ARG A 27 -1.80 -15.37 31.15
N LEU A 28 -0.83 -15.86 30.40
CA LEU A 28 -0.21 -17.17 30.65
C LEU A 28 0.77 -17.15 31.82
N LEU A 29 1.52 -16.05 32.01
CA LEU A 29 2.50 -15.94 33.09
C LEU A 29 1.88 -15.47 34.41
N ALA A 30 0.88 -14.59 34.35
CA ALA A 30 0.38 -13.90 35.54
C ALA A 30 -1.14 -13.89 35.69
N ASN A 31 -1.83 -14.82 35.02
CA ASN A 31 -3.28 -15.05 35.15
C ASN A 31 -4.15 -13.81 34.83
N PHE A 32 -3.69 -12.92 33.95
CA PHE A 32 -4.50 -11.78 33.51
C PHE A 32 -5.76 -12.28 32.78
N THR A 33 -6.86 -11.62 33.04
CA THR A 33 -8.08 -11.78 32.22
C THR A 33 -7.88 -11.15 30.85
N ARG A 34 -8.80 -11.43 29.91
CA ARG A 34 -8.78 -10.76 28.60
C ARG A 34 -8.89 -9.24 28.70
N GLY A 35 -9.75 -8.73 29.60
CA GLY A 35 -9.92 -7.31 29.82
C GLY A 35 -8.66 -6.65 30.39
N GLU A 36 -7.97 -7.30 31.32
CA GLU A 36 -6.74 -6.79 31.92
C GLU A 36 -5.56 -6.80 30.95
N SER A 37 -5.44 -7.84 30.12
CA SER A 37 -4.42 -7.87 29.08
C SER A 37 -4.66 -6.78 28.01
N ASP A 38 -5.91 -6.45 27.66
CA ASP A 38 -6.23 -5.32 26.81
C ASP A 38 -5.99 -3.97 27.49
N ALA A 39 -6.27 -3.86 28.80
CA ALA A 39 -5.93 -2.67 29.56
C ALA A 39 -4.42 -2.44 29.61
N LEU A 40 -3.61 -3.51 29.75
CA LEU A 40 -2.15 -3.44 29.68
C LEU A 40 -1.69 -2.94 28.30
N ARG A 41 -2.18 -3.51 27.23
CA ARG A 41 -1.90 -3.06 25.85
C ARG A 41 -2.20 -1.57 25.67
N LYS A 42 -3.37 -1.11 26.14
CA LYS A 42 -3.78 0.31 26.07
C LYS A 42 -2.89 1.21 26.91
N ALA A 43 -2.54 0.76 28.14
CA ALA A 43 -1.68 1.52 29.05
C ALA A 43 -0.27 1.68 28.45
N MET A 44 0.28 0.62 27.88
CA MET A 44 1.56 0.64 27.18
C MET A 44 1.53 1.59 25.98
N GLY A 45 0.57 1.43 25.06
CA GLY A 45 0.48 2.24 23.86
C GLY A 45 0.25 3.74 24.10
N LYS A 46 -0.41 4.09 25.21
CA LYS A 46 -0.69 5.48 25.61
C LYS A 46 0.27 6.02 26.68
N LYS A 47 1.26 5.23 27.12
CA LYS A 47 2.23 5.58 28.18
C LYS A 47 1.57 6.05 29.47
N LEU A 48 0.51 5.36 29.91
CA LEU A 48 -0.23 5.70 31.13
C LEU A 48 0.47 5.09 32.36
N ILE A 49 1.44 5.83 32.93
CA ILE A 49 2.36 5.36 33.97
C ILE A 49 1.61 4.80 35.20
N ASP A 50 0.59 5.49 35.71
CA ASP A 50 -0.16 5.03 36.88
C ASP A 50 -0.87 3.70 36.64
N LYS A 51 -1.46 3.51 35.47
CA LYS A 51 -2.08 2.24 35.08
C LYS A 51 -1.04 1.14 34.88
N MET A 52 0.12 1.49 34.34
CA MET A 52 1.23 0.56 34.23
C MET A 52 1.71 0.06 35.59
N ASN A 53 1.91 0.96 36.56
CA ASN A 53 2.35 0.61 37.90
C ASN A 53 1.37 -0.33 38.60
N HIS A 54 0.06 -0.06 38.50
CA HIS A 54 -0.97 -0.94 39.04
C HIS A 54 -0.96 -2.34 38.40
N LEU A 55 -0.86 -2.40 37.09
CA LEU A 55 -0.79 -3.67 36.35
C LEU A 55 0.51 -4.43 36.61
N LYS A 56 1.63 -3.71 36.86
CA LYS A 56 2.91 -4.32 37.25
C LYS A 56 2.77 -5.10 38.54
N SER A 57 2.20 -4.49 39.59
CA SER A 57 1.99 -5.14 40.87
C SER A 57 1.17 -6.43 40.74
N LYS A 58 0.14 -6.40 39.90
CA LYS A 58 -0.66 -7.59 39.58
C LYS A 58 0.12 -8.64 38.82
N PHE A 59 0.91 -8.23 37.83
CA PHE A 59 1.76 -9.14 37.04
C PHE A 59 2.78 -9.85 37.92
N MET A 60 3.45 -9.12 38.79
CA MET A 60 4.41 -9.69 39.73
C MET A 60 3.77 -10.71 40.65
N LYS A 61 2.63 -10.36 41.26
CA LYS A 61 1.91 -11.27 42.17
C LYS A 61 1.42 -12.53 41.44
N GLY A 62 0.71 -12.37 40.31
CA GLY A 62 0.19 -13.51 39.54
C GLY A 62 1.29 -14.42 38.96
N GLY A 63 2.42 -13.85 38.61
CA GLY A 63 3.57 -14.62 38.15
C GLY A 63 4.23 -15.42 39.27
N GLN A 64 4.36 -14.83 40.45
CA GLN A 64 4.88 -15.53 41.65
C GLN A 64 3.93 -16.65 42.08
N ASP A 65 2.61 -16.42 42.06
CA ASP A 65 1.60 -17.43 42.34
C ASP A 65 1.70 -18.62 41.39
N ASN A 66 2.18 -18.40 40.16
CA ASN A 66 2.47 -19.44 39.15
C ASN A 66 3.88 -20.05 39.26
N GLY A 67 4.65 -19.70 40.28
CA GLY A 67 5.96 -20.28 40.57
C GLY A 67 7.14 -19.65 39.84
N TYR A 68 6.97 -18.46 39.22
CA TYR A 68 8.07 -17.76 38.57
C TYR A 68 8.85 -16.86 39.57
N GLU A 69 10.16 -16.81 39.39
CA GLU A 69 11.03 -15.96 40.22
C GLU A 69 10.78 -14.48 40.00
N ALA A 70 10.72 -13.72 41.08
CA ALA A 70 10.49 -12.27 41.03
C ALA A 70 11.48 -11.53 40.13
N LYS A 71 12.76 -11.90 40.17
CA LYS A 71 13.82 -11.31 39.31
C LYS A 71 13.53 -11.50 37.84
N THR A 72 13.05 -12.67 37.46
CA THR A 72 12.72 -12.99 36.07
C THR A 72 11.49 -12.22 35.59
N LEU A 73 10.44 -12.14 36.43
CA LEU A 73 9.23 -11.34 36.16
C LEU A 73 9.55 -9.85 36.02
N GLU A 74 10.40 -9.32 36.89
CA GLU A 74 10.85 -7.92 36.84
C GLU A 74 11.58 -7.62 35.52
N LYS A 75 12.45 -8.51 35.09
CA LYS A 75 13.13 -8.37 33.80
C LYS A 75 12.15 -8.37 32.62
N ILE A 76 11.18 -9.31 32.58
CA ILE A 76 10.16 -9.38 31.54
C ILE A 76 9.38 -8.07 31.52
N TRP A 77 8.94 -7.57 32.67
CA TRP A 77 8.19 -6.33 32.74
C TRP A 77 9.01 -5.12 32.31
N SER A 78 10.25 -5.01 32.73
CA SER A 78 11.17 -3.94 32.31
C SER A 78 11.40 -3.95 30.80
N ASP A 79 11.53 -5.14 30.21
CA ASP A 79 11.66 -5.26 28.78
C ASP A 79 10.38 -4.82 28.05
N TRP A 80 9.20 -5.13 28.58
CA TRP A 80 7.92 -4.65 28.05
C TRP A 80 7.76 -3.13 28.21
N GLU A 81 8.19 -2.53 29.32
CA GLU A 81 8.17 -1.07 29.51
C GLU A 81 9.03 -0.35 28.46
N LYS A 82 10.23 -0.83 28.21
CA LYS A 82 11.11 -0.28 27.16
C LYS A 82 10.50 -0.44 25.77
N PHE A 83 9.88 -1.57 25.55
CA PHE A 83 9.27 -1.96 24.27
C PHE A 83 7.92 -1.26 24.02
N ALA A 84 7.24 -0.79 25.05
CA ALA A 84 5.87 -0.23 24.97
C ALA A 84 5.70 0.87 23.90
N SER A 85 6.74 1.63 23.62
CA SER A 85 6.72 2.69 22.60
C SER A 85 6.84 2.17 21.16
N TYR A 86 7.28 0.92 20.98
CA TYR A 86 7.56 0.30 19.67
C TYR A 86 6.68 -0.90 19.36
N ALA A 87 5.84 -1.33 20.32
CA ALA A 87 4.95 -2.47 20.16
C ALA A 87 4.03 -2.33 18.96
N PHE A 88 4.08 -3.27 18.04
CA PHE A 88 3.33 -3.23 16.79
C PHE A 88 2.12 -4.17 16.84
N ASN A 89 1.05 -3.82 16.14
CA ASN A 89 -0.13 -4.67 16.02
C ASN A 89 0.13 -5.79 14.98
N LYS A 90 0.06 -7.06 15.41
CA LYS A 90 0.31 -8.21 14.55
C LYS A 90 -0.74 -8.34 13.44
N SER A 91 -2.00 -8.04 13.74
CA SER A 91 -3.08 -8.10 12.75
C SER A 91 -2.84 -7.10 11.62
N HIS A 92 -2.39 -5.88 11.93
CA HIS A 92 -2.00 -4.89 10.93
C HIS A 92 -0.85 -5.42 10.06
N ALA A 93 0.22 -5.93 10.68
CA ALA A 93 1.36 -6.51 9.94
C ALA A 93 0.91 -7.64 9.00
N THR A 94 0.04 -8.54 9.47
CA THR A 94 -0.48 -9.66 8.69
C THR A 94 -1.29 -9.18 7.47
N CYS A 95 -2.19 -8.20 7.67
CA CYS A 95 -2.98 -7.65 6.56
C CYS A 95 -2.10 -6.98 5.49
N TYR A 96 -1.14 -6.16 5.91
CA TYR A 96 -0.23 -5.51 4.97
C TYR A 96 0.74 -6.48 4.29
N SER A 97 1.22 -7.50 4.99
CA SER A 97 2.03 -8.56 4.38
C SER A 97 1.25 -9.32 3.32
N TRP A 98 -0.03 -9.57 3.56
CA TRP A 98 -0.91 -10.20 2.57
C TRP A 98 -1.06 -9.35 1.30
N VAL A 99 -1.34 -8.05 1.45
CA VAL A 99 -1.42 -7.11 0.31
C VAL A 99 -0.07 -7.00 -0.41
N ALA A 100 1.03 -6.90 0.34
CA ALA A 100 2.38 -6.84 -0.22
C ALA A 100 2.70 -8.11 -1.05
N TYR A 101 2.33 -9.28 -0.54
CA TYR A 101 2.49 -10.53 -1.28
C TYR A 101 1.66 -10.54 -2.58
N GLN A 102 0.39 -10.10 -2.51
CA GLN A 102 -0.47 -10.01 -3.71
C GLN A 102 0.11 -9.07 -4.77
N THR A 103 0.59 -7.90 -4.36
CA THR A 103 1.21 -6.94 -5.30
C THR A 103 2.50 -7.48 -5.89
N ALA A 104 3.33 -8.15 -5.10
CA ALA A 104 4.55 -8.82 -5.57
C ALA A 104 4.22 -9.95 -6.57
N PHE A 105 3.21 -10.76 -6.27
CA PHE A 105 2.75 -11.83 -7.16
C PHE A 105 2.26 -11.27 -8.50
N LEU A 106 1.43 -10.22 -8.48
CA LEU A 106 0.94 -9.58 -9.69
C LEU A 106 2.09 -8.98 -10.51
N LYS A 107 3.03 -8.29 -9.86
CA LYS A 107 4.21 -7.72 -10.54
C LYS A 107 5.08 -8.80 -11.19
N ALA A 108 5.25 -9.96 -10.54
CA ALA A 108 6.07 -11.04 -11.05
C ALA A 108 5.42 -11.80 -12.21
N ASN A 109 4.09 -12.04 -12.15
CA ASN A 109 3.40 -12.90 -13.12
C ASN A 109 2.65 -12.13 -14.21
N TYR A 110 2.25 -10.87 -13.94
CA TYR A 110 1.50 -9.99 -14.84
C TYR A 110 2.11 -8.59 -14.86
N PRO A 111 3.42 -8.44 -15.19
CA PRO A 111 4.13 -7.17 -15.02
C PRO A 111 3.52 -6.01 -15.79
N SER A 112 3.14 -6.20 -17.05
CA SER A 112 2.56 -5.12 -17.86
C SER A 112 1.23 -4.63 -17.32
N GLU A 113 0.34 -5.54 -16.96
CA GLU A 113 -0.98 -5.24 -16.39
C GLU A 113 -0.84 -4.57 -15.02
N TYR A 114 0.07 -5.08 -14.19
CA TYR A 114 0.34 -4.49 -12.87
C TYR A 114 0.88 -3.06 -12.98
N MET A 115 1.89 -2.84 -13.84
CA MET A 115 2.49 -1.51 -14.01
C MET A 115 1.52 -0.53 -14.68
N ALA A 116 0.71 -0.97 -15.64
CA ALA A 116 -0.36 -0.14 -16.20
C ALA A 116 -1.38 0.29 -15.15
N ALA A 117 -1.73 -0.60 -14.21
CA ALA A 117 -2.61 -0.28 -13.10
C ALA A 117 -1.96 0.72 -12.12
N VAL A 118 -0.68 0.55 -11.78
CA VAL A 118 0.08 1.46 -10.91
C VAL A 118 0.18 2.85 -11.55
N LEU A 119 0.59 2.96 -12.80
CA LEU A 119 0.65 4.21 -13.56
C LEU A 119 -0.72 4.90 -13.62
N SER A 120 -1.79 4.13 -13.80
CA SER A 120 -3.17 4.64 -13.83
C SER A 120 -3.66 5.21 -12.51
N ARG A 121 -3.05 4.87 -11.39
CA ARG A 121 -3.34 5.46 -10.07
C ARG A 121 -2.62 6.77 -9.82
N SER A 122 -1.64 7.10 -10.66
CA SER A 122 -0.74 8.26 -10.51
C SER A 122 -0.92 9.31 -11.60
N LEU A 123 -2.05 9.35 -12.32
CA LEU A 123 -2.26 10.21 -13.51
C LEU A 123 -1.95 11.71 -13.28
N SER A 124 -2.16 12.20 -12.06
CA SER A 124 -1.91 13.62 -11.69
C SER A 124 -0.51 13.87 -11.08
N ASN A 125 0.29 12.81 -10.88
CA ASN A 125 1.60 12.91 -10.23
C ASN A 125 2.72 12.53 -11.20
N ILE A 126 3.30 13.53 -11.87
CA ILE A 126 4.35 13.29 -12.87
C ILE A 126 5.60 12.67 -12.28
N VAL A 127 5.93 12.94 -11.02
CA VAL A 127 7.11 12.37 -10.36
C VAL A 127 6.94 10.84 -10.21
N ASP A 128 5.77 10.39 -9.76
CA ASP A 128 5.48 8.97 -9.64
C ASP A 128 5.39 8.31 -11.02
N ILE A 129 4.77 8.97 -12.01
CA ILE A 129 4.74 8.45 -13.38
C ILE A 129 6.15 8.22 -13.89
N THR A 130 7.05 9.20 -13.78
CA THR A 130 8.44 9.07 -14.23
C THR A 130 9.15 7.91 -13.54
N LYS A 131 9.04 7.82 -12.22
CA LYS A 131 9.61 6.71 -11.43
C LYS A 131 9.11 5.34 -11.90
N PHE A 132 7.81 5.21 -12.13
CA PHE A 132 7.24 3.94 -12.58
C PHE A 132 7.56 3.61 -14.05
N MET A 133 7.74 4.63 -14.90
CA MET A 133 8.23 4.43 -16.26
C MET A 133 9.68 3.93 -16.27
N ASP A 134 10.54 4.46 -15.41
CA ASP A 134 11.92 3.98 -15.24
C ASP A 134 11.93 2.52 -14.75
N GLU A 135 11.04 2.17 -13.83
CA GLU A 135 10.86 0.79 -13.39
C GLU A 135 10.41 -0.12 -14.54
N CYS A 136 9.44 0.30 -15.35
CA CYS A 136 9.02 -0.44 -16.55
C CYS A 136 10.21 -0.71 -17.48
N LYS A 137 11.03 0.32 -17.73
CA LYS A 137 12.22 0.21 -18.57
C LYS A 137 13.24 -0.76 -17.97
N ALA A 138 13.50 -0.69 -16.68
CA ALA A 138 14.40 -1.60 -15.99
C ALA A 138 13.93 -3.07 -16.05
N MET A 139 12.61 -3.29 -16.10
CA MET A 139 11.98 -4.60 -16.28
C MET A 139 11.90 -5.06 -17.73
N GLY A 140 12.43 -4.29 -18.71
CA GLY A 140 12.40 -4.62 -20.13
C GLY A 140 11.04 -4.39 -20.80
N MET A 141 10.11 -3.68 -20.16
CA MET A 141 8.80 -3.36 -20.75
C MET A 141 8.85 -2.05 -21.53
N GLN A 142 8.15 -2.02 -22.68
CA GLN A 142 7.96 -0.81 -23.45
C GLN A 142 6.74 -0.02 -22.96
N VAL A 143 6.93 1.28 -22.75
CA VAL A 143 5.84 2.23 -22.52
C VAL A 143 5.72 3.07 -23.79
N LEU A 144 4.66 2.84 -24.54
CA LEU A 144 4.37 3.53 -25.80
C LEU A 144 3.74 4.90 -25.50
N GLY A 145 4.08 5.89 -26.31
CA GLY A 145 3.54 7.23 -26.21
C GLY A 145 2.00 7.31 -26.31
N PRO A 146 1.40 8.46 -26.00
CA PRO A 146 -0.04 8.65 -26.19
C PRO A 146 -0.41 8.59 -27.69
N ASP A 147 -1.61 8.10 -27.98
CA ASP A 147 -2.14 7.92 -29.34
C ASP A 147 -3.66 8.15 -29.30
N VAL A 148 -4.20 9.04 -30.13
CA VAL A 148 -5.65 9.35 -30.15
C VAL A 148 -6.49 8.15 -30.62
N ASN A 149 -5.91 7.26 -31.41
CA ASN A 149 -6.61 6.09 -31.95
C ASN A 149 -6.53 4.86 -31.04
N GLU A 150 -5.50 4.76 -30.19
CA GLU A 150 -5.28 3.58 -29.34
C GLU A 150 -5.46 3.86 -27.86
N SER A 151 -4.97 5.02 -27.37
CA SER A 151 -4.98 5.33 -25.94
C SER A 151 -6.39 5.47 -25.39
N ILE A 152 -6.55 5.04 -24.15
CA ILE A 152 -7.76 5.32 -23.36
C ILE A 152 -7.42 6.34 -22.26
N LEU A 153 -8.37 6.63 -21.37
CA LEU A 153 -8.15 7.57 -20.25
C LEU A 153 -6.97 7.16 -19.37
N LYS A 154 -6.92 5.89 -19.01
CA LYS A 154 -5.89 5.28 -18.16
C LYS A 154 -4.80 4.62 -19.01
N PHE A 155 -3.67 4.28 -18.40
CA PHE A 155 -2.71 3.39 -19.01
C PHE A 155 -3.35 2.03 -19.29
N SER A 156 -2.99 1.42 -20.42
CA SER A 156 -3.55 0.13 -20.85
C SER A 156 -2.45 -0.76 -21.40
N VAL A 157 -2.74 -2.04 -21.54
CA VAL A 157 -1.81 -3.02 -22.13
C VAL A 157 -2.31 -3.40 -23.50
N ASP A 158 -1.44 -3.36 -24.50
CA ASP A 158 -1.72 -3.78 -25.86
C ASP A 158 -1.58 -5.30 -26.04
N LYS A 159 -1.87 -5.79 -27.26
CA LYS A 159 -1.77 -7.22 -27.60
C LYS A 159 -0.34 -7.78 -27.50
N ASN A 160 0.66 -6.91 -27.61
CA ASN A 160 2.08 -7.26 -27.56
C ASN A 160 2.64 -7.12 -26.13
N LYS A 161 1.78 -6.90 -25.12
CA LYS A 161 2.16 -6.66 -23.72
C LYS A 161 2.92 -5.36 -23.47
N ASN A 162 2.90 -4.41 -24.42
CA ASN A 162 3.40 -3.07 -24.19
C ASN A 162 2.38 -2.26 -23.39
N ILE A 163 2.86 -1.29 -22.61
CA ILE A 163 2.02 -0.36 -21.87
C ILE A 163 1.78 0.86 -22.76
N ARG A 164 0.52 1.17 -23.08
CA ARG A 164 0.12 2.37 -23.79
C ARG A 164 -0.15 3.52 -22.80
N PHE A 165 0.44 4.69 -23.06
CA PHE A 165 0.23 5.89 -22.24
C PHE A 165 -1.22 6.33 -22.28
N GLY A 166 -1.81 6.61 -21.11
CA GLY A 166 -3.18 7.07 -20.98
C GLY A 166 -3.34 8.55 -21.31
N LEU A 167 -4.34 8.93 -22.09
CA LEU A 167 -4.59 10.34 -22.44
C LEU A 167 -4.88 11.21 -21.19
N GLY A 168 -5.41 10.65 -20.14
CA GLY A 168 -5.65 11.35 -18.88
C GLY A 168 -4.38 11.76 -18.12
N ALA A 169 -3.22 11.23 -18.48
CA ALA A 169 -1.93 11.61 -17.91
C ALA A 169 -1.26 12.75 -18.70
N VAL A 170 -1.82 13.15 -19.84
CA VAL A 170 -1.30 14.28 -20.64
C VAL A 170 -1.68 15.58 -19.93
N LYS A 171 -0.67 16.35 -19.56
CA LYS A 171 -0.87 17.64 -18.85
C LYS A 171 -1.72 18.58 -19.68
N GLY A 172 -2.79 19.10 -19.09
CA GLY A 172 -3.70 20.05 -19.73
C GLY A 172 -4.83 19.42 -20.54
N VAL A 173 -4.94 18.07 -20.56
CA VAL A 173 -6.05 17.36 -21.19
C VAL A 173 -6.99 16.83 -20.10
N GLY A 174 -8.20 17.36 -20.05
CA GLY A 174 -9.21 16.96 -19.06
C GLY A 174 -9.92 15.66 -19.44
N GLU A 175 -10.49 14.99 -18.45
CA GLU A 175 -11.22 13.73 -18.64
C GLU A 175 -12.35 13.84 -19.68
N SER A 176 -13.12 14.94 -19.67
CA SER A 176 -14.21 15.17 -20.64
C SER A 176 -13.71 15.21 -22.09
N ALA A 177 -12.54 15.84 -22.33
CA ALA A 177 -11.92 15.85 -23.65
C ALA A 177 -11.51 14.43 -24.08
N VAL A 178 -10.87 13.67 -23.19
CA VAL A 178 -10.47 12.29 -23.45
C VAL A 178 -11.66 11.40 -23.76
N LEU A 179 -12.73 11.49 -22.98
CA LEU A 179 -13.94 10.69 -23.21
C LEU A 179 -14.56 11.02 -24.56
N ASN A 180 -14.63 12.31 -24.93
CA ASN A 180 -15.15 12.74 -26.24
C ASN A 180 -14.30 12.16 -27.39
N ILE A 181 -12.98 12.21 -27.30
CA ILE A 181 -12.07 11.61 -28.31
C ILE A 181 -12.35 10.10 -28.47
N ILE A 182 -12.49 9.39 -27.35
CA ILE A 182 -12.72 7.95 -27.35
C ILE A 182 -14.11 7.59 -27.90
N GLU A 183 -15.15 8.32 -27.52
CA GLU A 183 -16.51 8.10 -28.00
C GLU A 183 -16.62 8.34 -29.50
N GLU A 184 -16.03 9.44 -29.97
CA GLU A 184 -16.04 9.80 -31.40
C GLU A 184 -15.37 8.73 -32.25
N ARG A 185 -14.16 8.27 -31.89
CA ARG A 185 -13.49 7.22 -32.66
C ARG A 185 -14.21 5.86 -32.61
N LYS A 186 -14.88 5.55 -31.50
CA LYS A 186 -15.70 4.32 -31.39
C LYS A 186 -16.89 4.35 -32.32
N LYS A 187 -17.51 5.53 -32.50
CA LYS A 187 -18.69 5.72 -33.34
C LYS A 187 -18.36 5.78 -34.80
N ASN A 188 -17.33 6.52 -35.19
CA ASN A 188 -17.05 6.91 -36.57
C ASN A 188 -15.69 6.37 -37.08
N GLY A 189 -15.02 5.49 -36.30
CA GLY A 189 -13.74 4.89 -36.68
C GLY A 189 -12.52 5.72 -36.32
N PRO A 190 -11.32 5.22 -36.58
CA PRO A 190 -10.05 5.89 -36.26
C PRO A 190 -9.95 7.25 -36.97
N TYR A 191 -9.22 8.16 -36.34
CA TYR A 191 -8.88 9.44 -36.97
C TYR A 191 -7.78 9.23 -38.02
N LYS A 192 -7.95 9.84 -39.19
CA LYS A 192 -7.04 9.67 -40.33
C LYS A 192 -5.84 10.62 -40.29
N ASN A 193 -6.05 11.82 -39.77
CA ASN A 193 -5.05 12.90 -39.62
C ASN A 193 -5.60 13.99 -38.72
N ILE A 194 -4.78 15.03 -38.48
CA ILE A 194 -5.14 16.13 -37.60
C ILE A 194 -6.40 16.90 -38.05
N PHE A 195 -6.62 17.04 -39.37
CA PHE A 195 -7.79 17.77 -39.89
C PHE A 195 -9.06 16.97 -39.62
N ASP A 196 -9.08 15.68 -39.89
CA ASP A 196 -10.19 14.77 -39.58
C ASP A 196 -10.47 14.73 -38.06
N PHE A 197 -9.40 14.79 -37.22
CA PHE A 197 -9.54 14.88 -35.78
C PHE A 197 -10.26 16.15 -35.35
N VAL A 198 -9.81 17.33 -35.81
CA VAL A 198 -10.37 18.62 -35.42
C VAL A 198 -11.81 18.79 -35.93
N GLU A 199 -12.14 18.28 -37.10
CA GLU A 199 -13.49 18.33 -37.68
C GLU A 199 -14.50 17.48 -36.89
N ARG A 200 -14.03 16.38 -36.30
CA ARG A 200 -14.89 15.38 -35.67
C ARG A 200 -15.05 15.55 -34.16
N VAL A 201 -14.02 16.03 -33.46
CA VAL A 201 -14.11 16.19 -32.01
C VAL A 201 -15.03 17.34 -31.62
N ASN A 202 -15.71 17.21 -30.48
CA ASN A 202 -16.48 18.32 -29.93
C ASN A 202 -15.52 19.39 -29.34
N LEU A 203 -15.38 20.51 -30.03
CA LEU A 203 -14.47 21.60 -29.65
C LEU A 203 -14.82 22.29 -28.32
N THR A 204 -16.03 22.10 -27.80
CA THR A 204 -16.38 22.55 -26.45
C THR A 204 -15.76 21.67 -25.39
N ALA A 205 -15.71 20.36 -25.59
CA ALA A 205 -15.09 19.40 -24.68
C ALA A 205 -13.54 19.32 -24.90
N CYS A 206 -13.12 19.29 -26.19
CA CYS A 206 -11.73 19.22 -26.61
C CYS A 206 -11.34 20.54 -27.28
N ASN A 207 -11.07 21.58 -26.47
CA ASN A 207 -10.79 22.91 -26.95
C ASN A 207 -9.35 23.06 -27.48
N LYS A 208 -9.03 24.22 -28.06
CA LYS A 208 -7.70 24.54 -28.63
C LYS A 208 -6.53 24.19 -27.68
N LYS A 209 -6.66 24.52 -26.38
CA LYS A 209 -5.63 24.23 -25.38
C LYS A 209 -5.41 22.71 -25.21
N ASN A 210 -6.47 21.92 -25.24
CA ASN A 210 -6.34 20.46 -25.18
C ASN A 210 -5.61 19.92 -26.42
N ILE A 211 -5.94 20.42 -27.62
CA ILE A 211 -5.30 20.01 -28.87
C ILE A 211 -3.82 20.40 -28.88
N GLU A 212 -3.47 21.62 -28.45
CA GLU A 212 -2.08 22.06 -28.27
C GLU A 212 -1.32 21.16 -27.29
N SER A 213 -1.94 20.81 -26.16
CA SER A 213 -1.33 19.92 -25.15
C SER A 213 -1.10 18.51 -25.70
N LEU A 214 -2.02 18.00 -26.49
CA LEU A 214 -1.89 16.72 -27.19
C LEU A 214 -0.73 16.79 -28.21
N ALA A 215 -0.68 17.81 -29.04
CA ALA A 215 0.39 17.99 -30.03
C ALA A 215 1.78 18.10 -29.37
N LEU A 216 1.91 18.86 -28.27
CA LEU A 216 3.15 18.99 -27.50
C LEU A 216 3.58 17.68 -26.82
N SER A 217 2.67 16.77 -26.55
CA SER A 217 2.99 15.45 -25.98
C SER A 217 3.48 14.44 -27.02
N LEU A 218 3.73 14.86 -28.25
CA LEU A 218 4.11 14.00 -29.39
C LEU A 218 3.10 12.87 -29.65
N ILE A 219 1.83 13.21 -29.53
CA ILE A 219 0.75 12.25 -29.76
C ILE A 219 0.71 11.84 -31.25
N HIS A 220 0.60 10.55 -31.50
CA HIS A 220 0.35 10.04 -32.83
C HIS A 220 -1.13 10.20 -33.21
N ILE A 221 -1.36 10.73 -34.41
CA ILE A 221 -2.68 10.87 -35.07
C ILE A 221 -2.62 10.21 -36.43
#